data_c17efbd4b9d3309832bb5179ebb9ef5b
#
_entry.id   c17efbd4b9d3309832bb5179ebb9ef5b
#
_cell.length_a   1.000
_cell.length_b   1.000
_cell.length_c   1.000
_cell.angle_alpha   90.00
_cell.angle_beta   90.00
_cell.angle_gamma   90.00
#
_symmetry.space_group_name_H-M   'P 1'
#
loop_
_entity.id
_entity.type
_entity.pdbx_description
1 polymer ?
#
loop_
_entity_poly.entity_id
_entity_poly.type
_entity_poly.pdbx_seq_one_letter_code
_entity_poly.pdbx_strand_id
1 'polypeptide(L)'
;MSTATLTHTDAHGHHDHHEATGWKKYIWSLDHKIIGLQYLFSSLAFLFVGGALALLLRWQLAFPSTQVMPDGNVGNPLSLPFINPQFYNALFTMHATVMVFLVVMPVLIGAFGNYLIPLKIGCGDMAFPLINELSYWVWLASGFIMLAGFFVAGGAAAAGWTGYAPLSSVGAYNGARIGQSLWATGLFINGLASIMGAFNYITTIVNMRAPGMGFFRLPLAVWALFITAFLLLLAVPVLSAAGAMLVLDLNFGTNFFNPAKGGQPLLWQQIGRAHV
;
A
#
# COMPACT_ATOMS: atom_id res chain seq x y z
N MET A 1 -13.49 3.22 69.38
CA MET A 1 -13.63 3.87 68.05
C MET A 1 -12.51 3.34 67.19
N SER A 2 -12.82 2.35 66.36
CA SER A 2 -11.83 1.69 65.48
C SER A 2 -11.99 2.27 64.09
N THR A 3 -10.95 2.94 63.57
CA THR A 3 -10.86 3.49 62.23
C THR A 3 -10.49 2.35 61.27
N ALA A 4 -11.48 1.90 60.48
CA ALA A 4 -11.25 0.98 59.39
C ALA A 4 -10.62 1.73 58.22
N THR A 5 -9.37 1.43 57.93
CA THR A 5 -8.65 1.87 56.70
C THR A 5 -9.18 1.02 55.50
N LEU A 6 -9.91 1.65 54.60
CA LEU A 6 -10.29 1.06 53.32
C LEU A 6 -9.04 1.02 52.44
N THR A 7 -8.46 -0.12 52.28
CA THR A 7 -7.46 -0.39 51.22
C THR A 7 -8.18 -0.49 49.88
N HIS A 8 -7.98 0.50 49.04
CA HIS A 8 -8.36 0.47 47.63
C HIS A 8 -7.44 -0.53 46.92
N THR A 9 -7.94 -1.70 46.64
CA THR A 9 -7.28 -2.66 45.77
C THR A 9 -7.55 -2.24 44.33
N ASP A 10 -6.54 -1.63 43.73
CA ASP A 10 -6.51 -1.38 42.29
C ASP A 10 -6.39 -2.69 41.53
N ALA A 11 -7.55 -3.23 41.12
CA ALA A 11 -7.63 -4.39 40.25
C ALA A 11 -7.40 -3.95 38.80
N HIS A 12 -6.24 -3.39 38.49
CA HIS A 12 -5.75 -3.37 37.12
C HIS A 12 -5.00 -4.68 36.88
N GLY A 13 -5.70 -5.65 36.29
CA GLY A 13 -5.08 -6.86 35.77
C GLY A 13 -4.04 -6.48 34.71
N HIS A 14 -2.77 -6.43 35.12
CA HIS A 14 -1.66 -6.51 34.19
C HIS A 14 -1.78 -7.87 33.49
N HIS A 15 -2.33 -7.87 32.28
CA HIS A 15 -2.06 -8.96 31.36
C HIS A 15 -0.57 -8.88 31.02
N ASP A 16 0.22 -9.70 31.69
CA ASP A 16 1.60 -9.99 31.33
C ASP A 16 1.59 -10.60 29.92
N HIS A 17 1.59 -9.74 28.92
CA HIS A 17 1.97 -10.15 27.57
C HIS A 17 3.44 -10.55 27.66
N HIS A 18 3.72 -11.85 27.54
CA HIS A 18 5.09 -12.35 27.37
C HIS A 18 5.71 -11.57 26.21
N GLU A 19 6.48 -10.53 26.51
CA GLU A 19 7.26 -9.81 25.50
C GLU A 19 8.20 -10.81 24.84
N ALA A 20 8.01 -11.02 23.53
CA ALA A 20 8.92 -11.84 22.77
C ALA A 20 10.34 -11.31 22.93
N THR A 21 11.27 -12.15 23.40
CA THR A 21 12.66 -11.78 23.64
C THR A 21 13.49 -11.88 22.35
N GLY A 22 14.44 -10.96 22.17
CA GLY A 22 15.36 -10.97 21.04
C GLY A 22 14.74 -10.44 19.74
N TRP A 23 15.22 -10.95 18.59
CA TRP A 23 14.81 -10.50 17.26
C TRP A 23 13.33 -10.72 16.93
N LYS A 24 12.67 -11.69 17.60
CA LYS A 24 11.24 -11.97 17.44
C LYS A 24 10.37 -10.76 17.83
N LYS A 25 10.82 -9.93 18.78
CA LYS A 25 10.14 -8.69 19.18
C LYS A 25 9.97 -7.72 18.02
N TYR A 26 10.91 -7.70 17.07
CA TYR A 26 10.88 -6.79 15.93
C TYR A 26 10.12 -7.32 14.71
N ILE A 27 9.79 -8.61 14.69
CA ILE A 27 9.02 -9.23 13.60
C ILE A 27 7.54 -9.29 13.97
N TRP A 28 7.21 -9.72 15.19
CA TRP A 28 5.84 -9.81 15.66
C TRP A 28 5.69 -9.03 16.95
N SER A 29 5.09 -7.85 16.86
CA SER A 29 4.92 -6.95 18.01
C SER A 29 3.60 -6.24 17.96
N LEU A 30 2.96 -6.10 19.11
CA LEU A 30 1.74 -5.30 19.24
C LEU A 30 2.04 -3.81 19.52
N ASP A 31 3.30 -3.46 19.82
CA ASP A 31 3.72 -2.08 20.11
C ASP A 31 3.67 -1.22 18.85
N HIS A 32 2.90 -0.15 18.91
CA HIS A 32 2.74 0.81 17.81
C HIS A 32 4.05 1.40 17.28
N LYS A 33 5.08 1.54 18.15
CA LYS A 33 6.39 2.08 17.76
C LYS A 33 7.15 1.09 16.88
N ILE A 34 7.09 -0.18 17.25
CA ILE A 34 7.75 -1.25 16.49
C ILE A 34 7.05 -1.43 15.15
N ILE A 35 5.72 -1.44 15.12
CA ILE A 35 4.93 -1.51 13.88
C ILE A 35 5.25 -0.31 12.98
N GLY A 36 5.35 0.90 13.53
CA GLY A 36 5.77 2.08 12.79
C GLY A 36 7.16 1.94 12.17
N LEU A 37 8.12 1.36 12.89
CA LEU A 37 9.46 1.08 12.36
C LEU A 37 9.44 -0.04 11.32
N GLN A 38 8.62 -1.09 11.48
CA GLN A 38 8.42 -2.13 10.46
C GLN A 38 7.95 -1.52 9.14
N TYR A 39 6.92 -0.66 9.17
CA TYR A 39 6.46 0.08 7.99
C TYR A 39 7.59 0.92 7.38
N LEU A 40 8.35 1.65 8.20
CA LEU A 40 9.43 2.52 7.73
C LEU A 40 10.52 1.73 6.98
N PHE A 41 11.07 0.70 7.63
CA PHE A 41 12.18 -0.05 7.03
C PHE A 41 11.74 -0.88 5.82
N SER A 42 10.54 -1.46 5.85
CA SER A 42 9.99 -2.20 4.71
C SER A 42 9.72 -1.25 3.53
N SER A 43 9.16 -0.06 3.79
CA SER A 43 8.97 0.95 2.74
C SER A 43 10.29 1.47 2.17
N LEU A 44 11.33 1.63 3.00
CA LEU A 44 12.67 1.98 2.51
C LEU A 44 13.26 0.86 1.64
N ALA A 45 13.01 -0.41 1.97
CA ALA A 45 13.41 -1.51 1.09
C ALA A 45 12.67 -1.44 -0.27
N PHE A 46 11.37 -1.19 -0.26
CA PHE A 46 10.61 -0.96 -1.50
C PHE A 46 11.05 0.31 -2.25
N LEU A 47 11.56 1.34 -1.57
CA LEU A 47 12.14 2.52 -2.22
C LEU A 47 13.34 2.15 -3.10
N PHE A 48 14.21 1.27 -2.63
CA PHE A 48 15.33 0.77 -3.45
C PHE A 48 14.83 -0.01 -4.67
N VAL A 49 13.80 -0.85 -4.51
CA VAL A 49 13.17 -1.57 -5.64
C VAL A 49 12.58 -0.57 -6.63
N GLY A 50 11.71 0.34 -6.17
CA GLY A 50 11.10 1.35 -7.02
C GLY A 50 12.13 2.27 -7.70
N GLY A 51 13.18 2.66 -6.96
CA GLY A 51 14.30 3.45 -7.48
C GLY A 51 15.07 2.71 -8.59
N ALA A 52 15.33 1.42 -8.41
CA ALA A 52 15.98 0.59 -9.43
C ALA A 52 15.14 0.52 -10.73
N LEU A 53 13.81 0.35 -10.60
CA LEU A 53 12.90 0.39 -11.76
C LEU A 53 12.98 1.74 -12.48
N ALA A 54 13.02 2.86 -11.75
CA ALA A 54 13.19 4.20 -12.31
C ALA A 54 14.52 4.38 -13.04
N LEU A 55 15.61 3.87 -12.45
CA LEU A 55 16.93 3.91 -13.08
C LEU A 55 16.95 3.15 -14.41
N LEU A 56 16.34 1.97 -14.47
CA LEU A 56 16.20 1.20 -15.73
C LEU A 56 15.40 1.98 -16.78
N LEU A 57 14.31 2.65 -16.40
CA LEU A 57 13.55 3.53 -17.30
C LEU A 57 14.42 4.64 -17.85
N ARG A 58 15.14 5.35 -16.98
CA ARG A 58 16.01 6.46 -17.36
C ARG A 58 17.19 6.00 -18.21
N TRP A 59 17.74 4.85 -17.92
CA TRP A 59 18.80 4.24 -18.73
C TRP A 59 18.33 3.95 -20.14
N GLN A 60 17.18 3.31 -20.32
CA GLN A 60 16.61 3.00 -21.62
C GLN A 60 16.29 4.27 -22.43
N LEU A 61 15.88 5.36 -21.78
CA LEU A 61 15.67 6.66 -22.45
C LEU A 61 16.97 7.33 -22.87
N ALA A 62 18.03 7.19 -22.08
CA ALA A 62 19.36 7.74 -22.39
C ALA A 62 20.06 6.97 -23.53
N PHE A 63 19.88 5.64 -23.57
CA PHE A 63 20.56 4.73 -24.49
C PHE A 63 19.57 3.82 -25.22
N PRO A 64 18.71 4.35 -26.10
CA PRO A 64 17.73 3.55 -26.82
C PRO A 64 18.39 2.59 -27.80
N SER A 65 17.87 1.37 -27.90
CA SER A 65 18.41 0.31 -28.78
C SER A 65 18.25 0.60 -30.28
N THR A 66 17.34 1.52 -30.63
CA THR A 66 17.04 1.91 -32.03
C THR A 66 17.82 3.15 -32.50
N GLN A 67 18.77 3.64 -31.69
CA GLN A 67 19.55 4.80 -32.07
C GLN A 67 20.50 4.47 -33.22
N VAL A 68 20.49 5.28 -34.28
CA VAL A 68 21.46 5.20 -35.38
C VAL A 68 22.76 5.89 -34.90
N MET A 69 23.86 5.14 -34.88
CA MET A 69 25.16 5.65 -34.47
C MET A 69 25.81 6.45 -35.62
N PRO A 70 26.79 7.35 -35.33
CA PRO A 70 27.48 8.12 -36.36
C PRO A 70 28.21 7.27 -37.42
N ASP A 71 28.51 6.01 -37.11
CA ASP A 71 29.10 5.04 -38.02
C ASP A 71 28.09 4.33 -38.94
N GLY A 72 26.80 4.70 -38.85
CA GLY A 72 25.71 4.13 -39.64
C GLY A 72 25.13 2.82 -39.08
N ASN A 73 25.70 2.27 -38.00
CA ASN A 73 25.15 1.10 -37.34
C ASN A 73 23.91 1.44 -36.54
N VAL A 74 22.91 0.55 -36.54
CA VAL A 74 21.73 0.67 -35.72
C VAL A 74 21.95 -0.08 -34.40
N GLY A 75 21.79 0.63 -33.30
CA GLY A 75 21.93 0.09 -31.96
C GLY A 75 22.98 0.84 -31.15
N ASN A 76 22.67 1.08 -29.89
CA ASN A 76 23.60 1.70 -28.94
C ASN A 76 24.29 0.60 -28.12
N PRO A 77 25.63 0.55 -28.06
CA PRO A 77 26.35 -0.48 -27.27
C PRO A 77 26.02 -0.42 -25.76
N LEU A 78 25.53 0.71 -25.27
CA LEU A 78 25.08 0.89 -23.89
C LEU A 78 23.60 0.56 -23.69
N SER A 79 22.85 0.21 -24.75
CA SER A 79 21.46 -0.20 -24.65
C SER A 79 21.33 -1.52 -23.89
N LEU A 80 20.17 -1.67 -23.20
CA LEU A 80 19.85 -2.91 -22.49
C LEU A 80 18.94 -3.77 -23.39
N PRO A 81 19.46 -4.82 -24.05
CA PRO A 81 18.72 -5.57 -25.07
C PRO A 81 17.51 -6.34 -24.50
N PHE A 82 17.47 -6.57 -23.18
CA PHE A 82 16.36 -7.24 -22.51
C PHE A 82 15.16 -6.29 -22.25
N ILE A 83 15.34 -4.97 -22.41
CA ILE A 83 14.25 -4.01 -22.24
C ILE A 83 13.52 -3.84 -23.56
N ASN A 84 12.57 -4.74 -23.82
CA ASN A 84 11.63 -4.59 -24.91
C ASN A 84 10.49 -3.61 -24.54
N PRO A 85 9.66 -3.16 -25.49
CA PRO A 85 8.60 -2.17 -25.23
C PRO A 85 7.58 -2.62 -24.16
N GLN A 86 7.26 -3.92 -24.10
CA GLN A 86 6.35 -4.45 -23.08
C GLN A 86 6.97 -4.40 -21.69
N PHE A 87 8.23 -4.79 -21.57
CA PHE A 87 8.96 -4.73 -20.30
C PHE A 87 9.17 -3.26 -19.85
N TYR A 88 9.40 -2.34 -20.80
CA TYR A 88 9.45 -0.90 -20.50
C TYR A 88 8.13 -0.39 -19.91
N ASN A 89 6.98 -0.77 -20.48
CA ASN A 89 5.67 -0.43 -19.93
C ASN A 89 5.43 -1.05 -18.54
N ALA A 90 5.93 -2.27 -18.32
CA ALA A 90 5.89 -2.91 -17.01
C ALA A 90 6.76 -2.18 -15.98
N LEU A 91 7.97 -1.73 -16.35
CA LEU A 91 8.83 -0.92 -15.49
C LEU A 91 8.13 0.38 -15.08
N PHE A 92 7.51 1.08 -16.04
CA PHE A 92 6.77 2.32 -15.78
C PHE A 92 5.58 2.08 -14.84
N THR A 93 4.78 1.07 -15.11
CA THR A 93 3.60 0.72 -14.31
C THR A 93 4.00 0.36 -12.88
N MET A 94 4.98 -0.52 -12.74
CA MET A 94 5.40 -1.05 -11.44
C MET A 94 6.22 -0.04 -10.64
N HIS A 95 7.05 0.80 -11.29
CA HIS A 95 7.72 1.90 -10.59
C HIS A 95 6.71 2.81 -9.89
N ALA A 96 5.72 3.32 -10.62
CA ALA A 96 4.72 4.22 -10.06
C ALA A 96 3.88 3.52 -8.97
N THR A 97 3.47 2.27 -9.18
CA THR A 97 2.72 1.49 -8.20
C THR A 97 3.51 1.30 -6.90
N VAL A 98 4.77 0.86 -6.99
CA VAL A 98 5.63 0.66 -5.83
C VAL A 98 5.84 1.97 -5.08
N MET A 99 6.17 3.06 -5.78
CA MET A 99 6.45 4.35 -5.14
C MET A 99 5.22 4.91 -4.42
N VAL A 100 4.03 4.80 -4.99
CA VAL A 100 2.80 5.33 -4.38
C VAL A 100 2.33 4.42 -3.23
N PHE A 101 2.10 3.13 -3.49
CA PHE A 101 1.40 2.24 -2.57
C PHE A 101 2.31 1.51 -1.58
N LEU A 102 3.61 1.37 -1.88
CA LEU A 102 4.54 0.64 -1.01
C LEU A 102 5.62 1.54 -0.39
N VAL A 103 5.75 2.80 -0.84
CA VAL A 103 6.73 3.75 -0.29
C VAL A 103 6.04 4.96 0.33
N VAL A 104 5.48 5.86 -0.49
CA VAL A 104 5.02 7.17 0.00
C VAL A 104 3.88 7.04 1.01
N MET A 105 2.82 6.32 0.67
CA MET A 105 1.68 6.16 1.57
C MET A 105 2.05 5.41 2.86
N PRO A 106 2.77 4.27 2.84
CA PRO A 106 3.13 3.57 4.07
C PRO A 106 4.12 4.33 4.94
N VAL A 107 5.05 5.11 4.38
CA VAL A 107 5.93 5.97 5.18
C VAL A 107 5.12 7.06 5.89
N LEU A 108 4.27 7.79 5.15
CA LEU A 108 3.55 8.92 5.72
C LEU A 108 2.45 8.49 6.69
N ILE A 109 1.69 7.45 6.35
CA ILE A 109 0.54 7.01 7.14
C ILE A 109 0.93 5.85 8.04
N GLY A 110 1.51 4.78 7.48
CA GLY A 110 1.88 3.57 8.23
C GLY A 110 2.95 3.83 9.27
N ALA A 111 4.10 4.38 8.88
CA ALA A 111 5.22 4.61 9.81
C ALA A 111 4.95 5.79 10.73
N PHE A 112 4.80 7.01 10.17
CA PHE A 112 4.61 8.20 11.00
C PHE A 112 3.27 8.19 11.73
N GLY A 113 2.20 7.66 11.13
CA GLY A 113 0.90 7.55 11.80
C GLY A 113 0.97 6.68 13.04
N ASN A 114 1.47 5.46 12.92
CA ASN A 114 1.61 4.55 14.06
C ASN A 114 2.55 5.10 15.13
N TYR A 115 3.66 5.71 14.72
CA TYR A 115 4.64 6.21 15.69
C TYR A 115 4.17 7.47 16.40
N LEU A 116 3.60 8.44 15.67
CA LEU A 116 3.31 9.78 16.21
C LEU A 116 1.93 9.91 16.86
N ILE A 117 0.89 9.22 16.37
CA ILE A 117 -0.47 9.42 16.91
C ILE A 117 -0.51 9.12 18.40
N PRO A 118 -0.13 7.95 18.93
CA PRO A 118 -0.21 7.67 20.35
C PRO A 118 0.63 8.64 21.18
N LEU A 119 1.86 8.94 20.72
CA LEU A 119 2.75 9.87 21.44
C LEU A 119 2.18 11.28 21.53
N LYS A 120 1.54 11.76 20.46
CA LYS A 120 1.02 13.15 20.39
C LYS A 120 -0.31 13.32 21.11
N ILE A 121 -1.11 12.27 21.25
CA ILE A 121 -2.38 12.32 21.97
C ILE A 121 -2.26 11.83 23.43
N GLY A 122 -1.07 11.31 23.81
CA GLY A 122 -0.78 10.87 25.17
C GLY A 122 -1.41 9.53 25.55
N CYS A 123 -1.63 8.62 24.59
CA CYS A 123 -2.06 7.25 24.88
C CYS A 123 -0.89 6.26 24.82
N GLY A 124 -1.04 5.13 25.52
CA GLY A 124 0.02 4.11 25.63
C GLY A 124 0.21 3.31 24.34
N ASP A 125 -0.87 3.04 23.59
CA ASP A 125 -0.87 2.28 22.34
C ASP A 125 -2.07 2.66 21.47
N MET A 126 -2.18 2.02 20.30
CA MET A 126 -3.34 2.13 19.41
C MET A 126 -4.57 1.41 20.00
N ALA A 127 -5.76 1.80 19.56
CA ALA A 127 -7.02 1.21 20.06
C ALA A 127 -7.11 -0.30 19.80
N PHE A 128 -6.59 -0.76 18.66
CA PHE A 128 -6.60 -2.17 18.27
C PHE A 128 -5.20 -2.64 17.87
N PRO A 129 -4.33 -3.02 18.81
CA PRO A 129 -2.95 -3.40 18.51
C PRO A 129 -2.82 -4.59 17.56
N LEU A 130 -3.69 -5.60 17.71
CA LEU A 130 -3.70 -6.78 16.83
C LEU A 130 -4.09 -6.44 15.38
N ILE A 131 -5.10 -5.58 15.19
CA ILE A 131 -5.49 -5.12 13.85
C ILE A 131 -4.38 -4.29 13.24
N ASN A 132 -3.65 -3.54 14.05
CA ASN A 132 -2.50 -2.74 13.62
C ASN A 132 -1.39 -3.62 13.06
N GLU A 133 -0.96 -4.63 13.80
CA GLU A 133 0.05 -5.61 13.37
C GLU A 133 -0.43 -6.37 12.12
N LEU A 134 -1.68 -6.83 12.11
CA LEU A 134 -2.26 -7.51 10.94
C LEU A 134 -2.26 -6.62 9.70
N SER A 135 -2.56 -5.33 9.84
CA SER A 135 -2.55 -4.38 8.72
C SER A 135 -1.16 -4.28 8.08
N TYR A 136 -0.10 -4.29 8.88
CA TYR A 136 1.27 -4.30 8.38
C TYR A 136 1.56 -5.56 7.56
N TRP A 137 1.25 -6.75 8.09
CA TRP A 137 1.53 -8.01 7.39
C TRP A 137 0.73 -8.17 6.09
N VAL A 138 -0.55 -7.76 6.11
CA VAL A 138 -1.40 -7.78 4.90
C VAL A 138 -0.86 -6.80 3.85
N TRP A 139 -0.43 -5.61 4.26
CA TRP A 139 0.21 -4.65 3.37
C TRP A 139 1.52 -5.19 2.79
N LEU A 140 2.38 -5.77 3.61
CA LEU A 140 3.66 -6.34 3.17
C LEU A 140 3.44 -7.48 2.16
N ALA A 141 2.51 -8.40 2.45
CA ALA A 141 2.13 -9.49 1.56
C ALA A 141 1.62 -8.96 0.21
N SER A 142 0.82 -7.89 0.20
CA SER A 142 0.33 -7.25 -1.01
C SER A 142 1.46 -6.78 -1.92
N GLY A 143 2.51 -6.20 -1.34
CA GLY A 143 3.70 -5.76 -2.07
C GLY A 143 4.43 -6.92 -2.75
N PHE A 144 4.64 -8.02 -2.05
CA PHE A 144 5.25 -9.22 -2.64
C PHE A 144 4.38 -9.83 -3.74
N ILE A 145 3.06 -9.86 -3.59
CA ILE A 145 2.13 -10.33 -4.64
C ILE A 145 2.27 -9.47 -5.90
N MET A 146 2.32 -8.14 -5.77
CA MET A 146 2.52 -7.24 -6.92
C MET A 146 3.86 -7.49 -7.60
N LEU A 147 4.95 -7.61 -6.84
CA LEU A 147 6.29 -7.84 -7.39
C LEU A 147 6.45 -9.23 -8.01
N ALA A 148 5.70 -10.24 -7.55
CA ALA A 148 5.68 -11.56 -8.16
C ALA A 148 5.28 -11.53 -9.64
N GLY A 149 4.61 -10.47 -10.10
CA GLY A 149 4.30 -10.23 -11.50
C GLY A 149 5.52 -10.23 -12.42
N PHE A 150 6.71 -9.86 -11.94
CA PHE A 150 7.93 -9.89 -12.74
C PHE A 150 8.44 -11.31 -13.04
N PHE A 151 7.99 -12.30 -12.27
CA PHE A 151 8.47 -13.70 -12.36
C PHE A 151 7.48 -14.63 -13.03
N VAL A 152 6.37 -14.12 -13.57
CA VAL A 152 5.35 -14.94 -14.24
C VAL A 152 5.40 -14.79 -15.76
N ALA A 153 4.81 -15.74 -16.46
CA ALA A 153 4.70 -15.71 -17.91
C ALA A 153 3.91 -14.46 -18.36
N GLY A 154 4.45 -13.74 -19.33
CA GLY A 154 3.90 -12.47 -19.82
C GLY A 154 4.43 -11.23 -19.07
N GLY A 155 5.17 -11.41 -17.97
CA GLY A 155 5.76 -10.31 -17.20
C GLY A 155 4.79 -9.58 -16.26
N ALA A 156 5.27 -8.52 -15.64
CA ALA A 156 4.49 -7.70 -14.70
C ALA A 156 3.42 -6.86 -15.41
N ALA A 157 2.53 -6.26 -14.63
CA ALA A 157 1.49 -5.36 -15.14
C ALA A 157 2.06 -4.24 -16.00
N ALA A 158 1.45 -3.99 -17.16
CA ALA A 158 1.95 -3.05 -18.17
C ALA A 158 0.89 -2.05 -18.66
N ALA A 159 -0.26 -1.96 -17.97
CA ALA A 159 -1.37 -1.09 -18.36
C ALA A 159 -1.32 0.33 -17.75
N GLY A 160 -0.19 0.72 -17.16
CA GLY A 160 -0.05 1.94 -16.36
C GLY A 160 -0.54 1.76 -14.92
N TRP A 161 -0.02 2.55 -13.99
CA TRP A 161 -0.40 2.44 -12.58
C TRP A 161 -1.86 2.84 -12.29
N THR A 162 -2.48 3.64 -13.16
CA THR A 162 -3.90 4.00 -13.09
C THR A 162 -4.82 2.89 -13.61
N GLY A 163 -4.26 1.88 -14.31
CA GLY A 163 -4.97 0.68 -14.72
C GLY A 163 -6.23 0.91 -15.55
N TYR A 164 -6.24 1.87 -16.49
CA TYR A 164 -7.43 2.15 -17.29
C TYR A 164 -7.89 0.94 -18.10
N ALA A 165 -9.18 0.62 -17.95
CA ALA A 165 -9.87 -0.31 -18.83
C ALA A 165 -10.13 0.35 -20.22
N PRO A 166 -10.13 -0.42 -21.33
CA PRO A 166 -10.06 -1.89 -21.40
C PRO A 166 -8.64 -2.46 -21.40
N LEU A 167 -7.58 -1.64 -21.45
CA LEU A 167 -6.20 -2.10 -21.53
C LEU A 167 -5.82 -3.01 -20.33
N SER A 168 -6.27 -2.67 -19.13
CA SER A 168 -6.01 -3.44 -17.90
C SER A 168 -6.88 -4.69 -17.75
N SER A 169 -8.11 -4.67 -18.32
CA SER A 169 -9.11 -5.73 -18.10
C SER A 169 -9.08 -6.83 -19.15
N VAL A 170 -8.50 -6.57 -20.33
CA VAL A 170 -8.41 -7.53 -21.43
C VAL A 170 -6.98 -7.97 -21.61
N GLY A 171 -6.63 -9.17 -21.12
CA GLY A 171 -5.26 -9.69 -21.12
C GLY A 171 -4.62 -9.77 -22.51
N ALA A 172 -5.42 -9.88 -23.58
CA ALA A 172 -4.93 -9.88 -24.95
C ALA A 172 -4.36 -8.51 -25.40
N TYR A 173 -4.76 -7.41 -24.76
CA TYR A 173 -4.32 -6.07 -25.17
C TYR A 173 -2.94 -5.70 -24.62
N ASN A 174 -2.57 -6.22 -23.45
CA ASN A 174 -1.30 -5.89 -22.79
C ASN A 174 -0.30 -7.05 -22.71
N GLY A 175 -0.70 -8.27 -23.10
CA GLY A 175 0.15 -9.47 -23.08
C GLY A 175 0.54 -9.99 -21.69
N ALA A 176 0.21 -9.26 -20.62
CA ALA A 176 0.62 -9.56 -19.24
C ALA A 176 -0.56 -9.94 -18.35
N ARG A 177 -1.44 -10.83 -18.80
CA ARG A 177 -2.67 -11.19 -18.08
C ARG A 177 -2.43 -11.60 -16.63
N ILE A 178 -1.45 -12.48 -16.38
CA ILE A 178 -1.17 -12.99 -15.04
C ILE A 178 -0.57 -11.87 -14.18
N GLY A 179 0.40 -11.13 -14.71
CA GLY A 179 1.01 -9.99 -13.99
C GLY A 179 0.02 -8.89 -13.68
N GLN A 180 -0.91 -8.60 -14.61
CA GLN A 180 -1.99 -7.64 -14.38
C GLN A 180 -2.97 -8.12 -13.31
N SER A 181 -3.27 -9.42 -13.28
CA SER A 181 -4.10 -10.03 -12.23
C SER A 181 -3.44 -9.96 -10.86
N LEU A 182 -2.13 -10.26 -10.77
CA LEU A 182 -1.38 -10.15 -9.52
C LEU A 182 -1.31 -8.71 -9.02
N TRP A 183 -1.13 -7.75 -9.93
CA TRP A 183 -1.16 -6.33 -9.61
C TRP A 183 -2.51 -5.91 -9.02
N ALA A 184 -3.62 -6.29 -9.67
CA ALA A 184 -4.96 -5.97 -9.20
C ALA A 184 -5.29 -6.66 -7.86
N THR A 185 -4.87 -7.93 -7.68
CA THR A 185 -4.99 -8.66 -6.42
C THR A 185 -4.19 -7.98 -5.31
N GLY A 186 -2.96 -7.57 -5.61
CA GLY A 186 -2.13 -6.83 -4.66
C GLY A 186 -2.76 -5.51 -4.25
N LEU A 187 -3.32 -4.73 -5.18
CA LEU A 187 -4.06 -3.49 -4.87
C LEU A 187 -5.29 -3.75 -4.00
N PHE A 188 -6.06 -4.80 -4.29
CA PHE A 188 -7.20 -5.19 -3.47
C PHE A 188 -6.79 -5.49 -2.03
N ILE A 189 -5.76 -6.32 -1.84
CA ILE A 189 -5.24 -6.69 -0.51
C ILE A 189 -4.64 -5.47 0.20
N ASN A 190 -3.90 -4.61 -0.52
CA ASN A 190 -3.36 -3.36 0.01
C ASN A 190 -4.46 -2.43 0.52
N GLY A 191 -5.57 -2.37 -0.20
CA GLY A 191 -6.74 -1.61 0.22
C GLY A 191 -7.34 -2.13 1.53
N LEU A 192 -7.44 -3.45 1.72
CA LEU A 192 -7.90 -4.02 3.00
C LEU A 192 -6.99 -3.62 4.15
N ALA A 193 -5.67 -3.66 3.97
CA ALA A 193 -4.71 -3.20 4.98
C ALA A 193 -4.91 -1.72 5.33
N SER A 194 -5.13 -0.88 4.32
CA SER A 194 -5.37 0.56 4.51
C SER A 194 -6.65 0.86 5.27
N ILE A 195 -7.74 0.11 5.02
CA ILE A 195 -9.00 0.23 5.74
C ILE A 195 -8.82 -0.13 7.22
N MET A 196 -8.10 -1.22 7.51
CA MET A 196 -7.79 -1.62 8.90
C MET A 196 -7.01 -0.53 9.63
N GLY A 197 -5.99 0.05 9.00
CA GLY A 197 -5.20 1.14 9.57
C GLY A 197 -6.03 2.41 9.80
N ALA A 198 -6.83 2.82 8.81
CA ALA A 198 -7.68 4.00 8.91
C ALA A 198 -8.71 3.88 10.05
N PHE A 199 -9.38 2.74 10.15
CA PHE A 199 -10.31 2.45 11.25
C PHE A 199 -9.64 2.54 12.62
N ASN A 200 -8.44 1.97 12.74
CA ASN A 200 -7.66 2.00 13.98
C ASN A 200 -7.27 3.43 14.36
N TYR A 201 -6.82 4.26 13.41
CA TYR A 201 -6.45 5.65 13.67
C TYR A 201 -7.65 6.50 14.12
N ILE A 202 -8.79 6.38 13.44
CA ILE A 202 -10.00 7.10 13.81
C ILE A 202 -10.40 6.74 15.24
N THR A 203 -10.47 5.45 15.56
CA THR A 203 -10.87 4.98 16.88
C THR A 203 -9.89 5.43 17.97
N THR A 204 -8.60 5.35 17.71
CA THR A 204 -7.55 5.80 18.65
C THR A 204 -7.66 7.30 18.93
N ILE A 205 -7.76 8.11 17.87
CA ILE A 205 -7.83 9.58 18.04
C ILE A 205 -9.15 10.00 18.68
N VAL A 206 -10.26 9.32 18.42
CA VAL A 206 -11.56 9.67 19.00
C VAL A 206 -11.64 9.27 20.48
N ASN A 207 -11.19 8.07 20.84
CA ASN A 207 -11.48 7.47 22.15
C ASN A 207 -10.32 7.54 23.16
N MET A 208 -9.06 7.65 22.70
CA MET A 208 -7.89 7.44 23.55
C MET A 208 -7.07 8.71 23.80
N ARG A 209 -7.64 9.90 23.58
CA ARG A 209 -6.98 11.17 23.91
C ARG A 209 -6.78 11.31 25.40
N ALA A 210 -5.64 11.94 25.80
CA ALA A 210 -5.35 12.27 27.18
C ALA A 210 -6.49 13.12 27.79
N PRO A 211 -6.80 12.94 29.09
CA PRO A 211 -7.80 13.75 29.79
C PRO A 211 -7.55 15.25 29.60
N GLY A 212 -8.58 16.02 29.25
CA GLY A 212 -8.48 17.46 28.97
C GLY A 212 -8.02 17.84 27.55
N MET A 213 -7.67 16.89 26.70
CA MET A 213 -7.33 17.13 25.30
C MET A 213 -8.59 17.13 24.43
N GLY A 214 -9.20 18.29 24.20
CA GLY A 214 -10.27 18.46 23.21
C GLY A 214 -9.74 18.40 21.77
N PHE A 215 -10.63 18.21 20.80
CA PHE A 215 -10.25 18.13 19.37
C PHE A 215 -9.45 19.34 18.89
N PHE A 216 -9.84 20.56 19.29
CA PHE A 216 -9.14 21.79 18.90
C PHE A 216 -7.76 21.97 19.56
N ARG A 217 -7.38 21.10 20.49
CA ARG A 217 -6.03 21.06 21.08
C ARG A 217 -5.12 19.99 20.47
N LEU A 218 -5.62 19.25 19.48
CA LEU A 218 -4.82 18.26 18.77
C LEU A 218 -3.73 18.96 17.95
N PRO A 219 -2.49 18.40 17.93
CA PRO A 219 -1.43 18.89 17.04
C PRO A 219 -1.85 18.78 15.57
N LEU A 220 -1.37 19.71 14.74
CA LEU A 220 -1.71 19.76 13.30
C LEU A 220 -1.41 18.44 12.57
N ALA A 221 -0.31 17.76 12.89
CA ALA A 221 0.04 16.47 12.31
C ALA A 221 -1.02 15.39 12.61
N VAL A 222 -1.57 15.37 13.83
CA VAL A 222 -2.64 14.43 14.21
C VAL A 222 -3.94 14.78 13.48
N TRP A 223 -4.25 16.08 13.32
CA TRP A 223 -5.39 16.50 12.50
C TRP A 223 -5.26 16.07 11.05
N ALA A 224 -4.09 16.24 10.44
CA ALA A 224 -3.84 15.80 9.07
C ALA A 224 -4.05 14.29 8.92
N LEU A 225 -3.48 13.49 9.82
CA LEU A 225 -3.65 12.03 9.83
C LEU A 225 -5.10 11.61 10.08
N PHE A 226 -5.82 12.34 10.96
CA PHE A 226 -7.22 12.08 11.27
C PHE A 226 -8.13 12.28 10.05
N ILE A 227 -7.98 13.42 9.38
CA ILE A 227 -8.73 13.70 8.14
C ILE A 227 -8.35 12.69 7.05
N THR A 228 -7.07 12.40 6.89
CA THR A 228 -6.58 11.39 5.92
C THR A 228 -7.19 10.02 6.19
N ALA A 229 -7.32 9.62 7.46
CA ALA A 229 -7.95 8.34 7.81
C ALA A 229 -9.43 8.27 7.38
N PHE A 230 -10.19 9.35 7.52
CA PHE A 230 -11.57 9.41 6.99
C PHE A 230 -11.60 9.32 5.47
N LEU A 231 -10.73 10.07 4.79
CA LEU A 231 -10.66 10.03 3.32
C LEU A 231 -10.28 8.62 2.83
N LEU A 232 -9.33 7.96 3.48
CA LEU A 232 -8.98 6.57 3.17
C LEU A 232 -10.14 5.61 3.39
N LEU A 233 -10.88 5.76 4.49
CA LEU A 233 -12.03 4.89 4.78
C LEU A 233 -13.15 5.04 3.75
N LEU A 234 -13.29 6.20 3.13
CA LEU A 234 -14.29 6.45 2.08
C LEU A 234 -13.77 6.02 0.69
N ALA A 235 -12.53 6.34 0.38
CA ALA A 235 -11.96 6.18 -0.97
C ALA A 235 -11.45 4.75 -1.24
N VAL A 236 -10.72 4.17 -0.29
CA VAL A 236 -10.00 2.91 -0.52
C VAL A 236 -10.92 1.70 -0.73
N PRO A 237 -12.08 1.55 -0.05
CA PRO A 237 -13.01 0.46 -0.34
C PRO A 237 -13.48 0.44 -1.80
N VAL A 238 -13.70 1.61 -2.39
CA VAL A 238 -14.14 1.76 -3.79
C VAL A 238 -13.03 1.35 -4.75
N LEU A 239 -11.78 1.76 -4.47
CA LEU A 239 -10.61 1.32 -5.23
C LEU A 239 -10.39 -0.19 -5.11
N SER A 240 -10.55 -0.74 -3.91
CA SER A 240 -10.43 -2.18 -3.67
C SER A 240 -11.50 -2.97 -4.43
N ALA A 241 -12.75 -2.50 -4.43
CA ALA A 241 -13.83 -3.10 -5.20
C ALA A 241 -13.50 -3.09 -6.71
N ALA A 242 -12.94 -1.99 -7.23
CA ALA A 242 -12.50 -1.92 -8.63
C ALA A 242 -11.39 -2.93 -8.93
N GLY A 243 -10.41 -3.08 -8.02
CA GLY A 243 -9.37 -4.11 -8.14
C GLY A 243 -9.95 -5.52 -8.16
N ALA A 244 -10.92 -5.82 -7.28
CA ALA A 244 -11.61 -7.10 -7.27
C ALA A 244 -12.36 -7.37 -8.58
N MET A 245 -13.11 -6.39 -9.10
CA MET A 245 -13.80 -6.51 -10.40
C MET A 245 -12.83 -6.76 -11.54
N LEU A 246 -11.64 -6.14 -11.52
CA LEU A 246 -10.59 -6.37 -12.51
C LEU A 246 -10.02 -7.79 -12.42
N VAL A 247 -9.80 -8.31 -11.20
CA VAL A 247 -9.39 -9.71 -10.98
C VAL A 247 -10.44 -10.69 -11.52
N LEU A 248 -11.72 -10.40 -11.30
CA LEU A 248 -12.82 -11.22 -11.80
C LEU A 248 -12.88 -11.21 -13.34
N ASP A 249 -12.71 -10.04 -13.97
CA ASP A 249 -12.67 -9.95 -15.45
C ASP A 249 -11.50 -10.74 -16.04
N LEU A 250 -10.31 -10.64 -15.44
CA LEU A 250 -9.11 -11.29 -15.94
C LEU A 250 -9.12 -12.81 -15.74
N ASN A 251 -9.68 -13.32 -14.63
CA ASN A 251 -9.54 -14.73 -14.26
C ASN A 251 -10.81 -15.55 -14.45
N PHE A 252 -11.99 -14.97 -14.24
CA PHE A 252 -13.27 -15.67 -14.26
C PHE A 252 -14.14 -15.34 -15.48
N GLY A 253 -13.66 -14.41 -16.35
CA GLY A 253 -14.37 -14.06 -17.58
C GLY A 253 -15.63 -13.26 -17.36
N THR A 254 -15.78 -12.61 -16.22
CA THR A 254 -16.77 -11.54 -16.05
C THR A 254 -16.45 -10.41 -17.03
N ASN A 255 -17.37 -9.55 -17.33
CA ASN A 255 -17.17 -8.52 -18.35
C ASN A 255 -17.59 -7.13 -17.85
N PHE A 256 -17.19 -6.79 -16.63
CA PHE A 256 -17.48 -5.46 -16.08
C PHE A 256 -16.92 -4.34 -16.95
N PHE A 257 -15.71 -4.51 -17.48
CA PHE A 257 -14.98 -3.48 -18.20
C PHE A 257 -14.71 -3.80 -19.68
N ASN A 258 -15.12 -4.96 -20.19
CA ASN A 258 -14.86 -5.36 -21.57
C ASN A 258 -15.99 -4.92 -22.52
N PRO A 259 -15.79 -3.89 -23.36
CA PRO A 259 -16.84 -3.36 -24.23
C PRO A 259 -17.30 -4.35 -25.31
N ALA A 260 -16.41 -5.24 -25.77
CA ALA A 260 -16.76 -6.26 -26.78
C ALA A 260 -17.78 -7.30 -26.29
N LYS A 261 -17.98 -7.38 -24.97
CA LYS A 261 -18.92 -8.29 -24.32
C LYS A 261 -19.99 -7.59 -23.49
N GLY A 262 -20.25 -6.32 -23.76
CA GLY A 262 -21.28 -5.53 -23.10
C GLY A 262 -20.86 -4.84 -21.79
N GLY A 263 -19.59 -4.92 -21.42
CA GLY A 263 -19.04 -4.19 -20.27
C GLY A 263 -18.84 -2.70 -20.53
N GLN A 264 -18.64 -1.94 -19.47
CA GLN A 264 -18.51 -0.48 -19.51
C GLN A 264 -17.12 -0.03 -19.00
N PRO A 265 -16.14 0.24 -19.89
CA PRO A 265 -14.83 0.76 -19.46
C PRO A 265 -14.91 2.08 -18.70
N LEU A 266 -15.95 2.88 -18.96
CA LEU A 266 -16.20 4.13 -18.25
C LEU A 266 -16.44 3.92 -16.76
N LEU A 267 -16.95 2.75 -16.36
CA LEU A 267 -17.12 2.39 -14.95
C LEU A 267 -15.82 2.50 -14.17
N TRP A 268 -14.69 2.04 -14.73
CA TRP A 268 -13.37 2.20 -14.11
C TRP A 268 -13.03 3.66 -13.85
N GLN A 269 -13.29 4.54 -14.83
CA GLN A 269 -13.03 5.98 -14.68
C GLN A 269 -13.92 6.63 -13.63
N GLN A 270 -15.19 6.22 -13.54
CA GLN A 270 -16.12 6.75 -12.53
C GLN A 270 -15.75 6.30 -11.11
N ILE A 271 -15.30 5.06 -10.94
CA ILE A 271 -14.76 4.57 -9.68
C ILE A 271 -13.57 5.45 -9.24
N GLY A 272 -12.64 5.77 -10.15
CA GLY A 272 -11.52 6.66 -9.88
C GLY A 272 -11.92 8.11 -9.58
N ARG A 273 -13.06 8.58 -10.07
CA ARG A 273 -13.58 9.95 -9.83
C ARG A 273 -14.42 10.10 -8.58
N ALA A 274 -14.87 9.02 -7.97
CA ALA A 274 -15.65 9.08 -6.73
C ALA A 274 -14.86 9.66 -5.53
N HIS A 275 -13.62 10.04 -5.75
CA HIS A 275 -12.69 10.54 -4.74
C HIS A 275 -12.24 12.00 -4.96
N VAL A 276 -12.74 12.67 -5.99
CA VAL A 276 -12.38 14.05 -6.33
C VAL A 276 -13.52 15.00 -6.00
#